data_51577e3ebf0fad5e16b55e2490419788
#
_entry.id   51577e3ebf0fad5e16b55e2490419788
#
_cell.length_a   1.000
_cell.length_b   1.000
_cell.length_c   1.000
_cell.angle_alpha   90.00
_cell.angle_beta   90.00
_cell.angle_gamma   90.00
#
_symmetry.space_group_name_H-M   'P 1'
#
loop_
_entity.id
_entity.type
_entity.pdbx_description
1 polymer ?
#
loop_
_entity_poly.entity_id
_entity_poly.type
_entity_poly.pdbx_seq_one_letter_code
_entity_poly.pdbx_strand_id
1 'polypeptide(L)'
;VSIGMSDGTLYVTPMADDAIRVQYIPDGIELPELENLIHTEKQDERACIYKQIGSRVTVSAHGDGLRAVVNARTGKITFKDANGKVILKEDVRSVQAGKTGDFNSLSVSQSFKTAPDEFLFGTGQFQDGYLNIRGLTRRLTQVNTQISIPMIISNKGYGILWNNYGLTEFNPSDYMVVLEQGAGDGTSVTVNATGTAGNVRERRFFNDFSGEIEVKESGDYSILLDVGQSMARKHLLTIDGDTVINANNTWLPPTSSAITHLDKGTHKIFVS
;
A
#
# COMPACT_ATOMS: atom_id res chain seq x y z
N VAL A 1 -0.34 -18.57 -18.74
CA VAL A 1 -1.73 -18.70 -19.18
C VAL A 1 -2.34 -17.33 -19.32
N SER A 2 -2.96 -17.03 -20.47
CA SER A 2 -3.69 -15.78 -20.73
C SER A 2 -5.20 -16.04 -20.74
N ILE A 3 -5.97 -15.16 -20.13
CA ILE A 3 -7.43 -15.24 -20.03
C ILE A 3 -7.98 -13.88 -20.49
N GLY A 4 -8.72 -13.87 -21.62
CA GLY A 4 -9.40 -12.68 -22.10
C GLY A 4 -10.52 -12.26 -21.15
N MET A 5 -10.55 -10.99 -20.81
CA MET A 5 -11.59 -10.34 -20.03
C MET A 5 -12.37 -9.36 -20.92
N SER A 6 -13.40 -8.71 -20.39
CA SER A 6 -14.21 -7.75 -21.16
C SER A 6 -13.46 -6.47 -21.55
N ASP A 7 -12.40 -6.14 -20.86
CA ASP A 7 -11.68 -4.87 -20.91
C ASP A 7 -10.15 -5.02 -20.85
N GLY A 8 -9.65 -6.25 -21.09
CA GLY A 8 -8.23 -6.52 -21.04
C GLY A 8 -7.91 -8.01 -20.99
N THR A 9 -6.65 -8.32 -20.70
CA THR A 9 -6.16 -9.69 -20.60
C THR A 9 -5.49 -9.93 -19.25
N LEU A 10 -5.90 -10.99 -18.57
CA LEU A 10 -5.31 -11.48 -17.34
C LEU A 10 -4.27 -12.57 -17.65
N TYR A 11 -3.04 -12.33 -17.24
CA TYR A 11 -1.94 -13.28 -17.34
C TYR A 11 -1.67 -13.91 -15.98
N VAL A 12 -1.59 -15.22 -15.93
CA VAL A 12 -1.22 -15.99 -14.73
C VAL A 12 -0.04 -16.88 -15.10
N THR A 13 1.12 -16.54 -14.53
CA THR A 13 2.40 -17.16 -14.93
C THR A 13 3.06 -17.73 -13.68
N PRO A 14 3.23 -19.05 -13.58
CA PRO A 14 4.09 -19.65 -12.58
C PRO A 14 5.52 -19.14 -12.77
N MET A 15 6.13 -18.67 -11.69
CA MET A 15 7.50 -18.15 -11.70
C MET A 15 8.48 -19.12 -11.01
N ALA A 16 7.99 -19.89 -10.05
CA ALA A 16 8.68 -20.96 -9.35
C ALA A 16 7.62 -21.93 -8.79
N ASP A 17 8.03 -23.00 -8.10
CA ASP A 17 7.12 -24.01 -7.53
C ASP A 17 6.12 -23.41 -6.54
N ASP A 18 6.51 -22.33 -5.87
CA ASP A 18 5.76 -21.63 -4.83
C ASP A 18 5.48 -20.15 -5.18
N ALA A 19 5.74 -19.72 -6.42
CA ALA A 19 5.52 -18.34 -6.84
C ALA A 19 4.72 -18.26 -8.15
N ILE A 20 3.66 -17.44 -8.13
CA ILE A 20 2.81 -17.17 -9.30
C ILE A 20 2.74 -15.66 -9.50
N ARG A 21 3.08 -15.21 -10.71
CA ARG A 21 2.87 -13.83 -11.16
C ARG A 21 1.47 -13.68 -11.74
N VAL A 22 0.77 -12.65 -11.28
CA VAL A 22 -0.50 -12.21 -11.87
C VAL A 22 -0.30 -10.85 -12.48
N GLN A 23 -0.71 -10.68 -13.73
CA GLN A 23 -0.62 -9.41 -14.45
C GLN A 23 -1.92 -9.19 -15.22
N TYR A 24 -2.49 -7.98 -15.07
CA TYR A 24 -3.65 -7.56 -15.85
C TYR A 24 -3.25 -6.42 -16.76
N ILE A 25 -3.53 -6.56 -18.05
CA ILE A 25 -3.24 -5.55 -19.07
C ILE A 25 -4.56 -5.12 -19.70
N PRO A 26 -5.01 -3.87 -19.49
CA PRO A 26 -6.17 -3.32 -20.16
C PRO A 26 -6.00 -3.28 -21.66
N ASP A 27 -7.10 -3.35 -22.41
CA ASP A 27 -7.07 -3.25 -23.85
C ASP A 27 -6.50 -1.91 -24.31
N GLY A 28 -5.66 -1.93 -25.35
CA GLY A 28 -5.00 -0.76 -25.91
C GLY A 28 -3.84 -0.19 -25.07
N ILE A 29 -3.45 -0.85 -23.99
CA ILE A 29 -2.28 -0.49 -23.19
C ILE A 29 -1.10 -1.39 -23.57
N GLU A 30 0.02 -0.76 -23.94
CA GLU A 30 1.32 -1.41 -24.05
C GLU A 30 2.10 -1.15 -22.75
N LEU A 31 2.51 -2.22 -22.08
CA LEU A 31 3.38 -2.09 -20.92
C LEU A 31 4.84 -1.97 -21.38
N PRO A 32 5.61 -1.03 -20.79
CA PRO A 32 7.04 -1.01 -21.03
C PRO A 32 7.69 -2.31 -20.56
N GLU A 33 8.73 -2.76 -21.24
CA GLU A 33 9.60 -3.81 -20.72
C GLU A 33 10.30 -3.27 -19.45
N LEU A 34 9.80 -3.69 -18.30
CA LEU A 34 10.43 -3.42 -17.03
C LEU A 34 11.28 -4.61 -16.64
N GLU A 35 12.46 -4.35 -16.09
CA GLU A 35 13.28 -5.39 -15.49
C GLU A 35 12.46 -6.15 -14.44
N ASN A 36 12.54 -7.47 -14.46
CA ASN A 36 11.88 -8.28 -13.45
C ASN A 36 12.60 -8.07 -12.11
N LEU A 37 11.87 -7.62 -11.09
CA LEU A 37 12.37 -7.55 -9.71
C LEU A 37 12.73 -8.93 -9.14
N ILE A 38 12.17 -9.98 -9.73
CA ILE A 38 12.46 -11.37 -9.37
C ILE A 38 13.23 -11.99 -10.52
N HIS A 39 14.51 -12.25 -10.30
CA HIS A 39 15.30 -13.09 -11.18
C HIS A 39 14.89 -14.54 -10.94
N THR A 40 14.21 -15.12 -11.92
CA THR A 40 13.99 -16.56 -11.97
C THR A 40 15.02 -17.17 -12.90
N GLU A 41 15.64 -18.25 -12.48
CA GLU A 41 16.38 -19.11 -13.41
C GLU A 41 15.44 -19.53 -14.53
N LYS A 42 15.98 -19.84 -15.73
CA LYS A 42 15.16 -20.22 -16.88
C LYS A 42 14.14 -21.28 -16.47
N GLN A 43 12.87 -20.91 -16.51
CA GLN A 43 11.81 -21.87 -16.25
C GLN A 43 11.84 -22.97 -17.31
N ASP A 44 11.77 -24.20 -16.86
CA ASP A 44 11.46 -25.31 -17.76
C ASP A 44 10.02 -25.12 -18.25
N GLU A 45 9.81 -24.89 -19.55
CA GLU A 45 8.49 -24.70 -20.14
C GLU A 45 7.51 -25.86 -19.85
N ARG A 46 8.02 -27.03 -19.46
CA ARG A 46 7.24 -28.20 -19.04
C ARG A 46 6.61 -28.08 -17.67
N ALA A 47 6.87 -27.00 -16.95
CA ALA A 47 6.55 -26.82 -15.55
C ALA A 47 5.15 -26.30 -15.24
N CYS A 48 4.43 -25.79 -16.23
CA CYS A 48 3.12 -25.20 -15.99
C CYS A 48 2.01 -26.22 -16.24
N ILE A 49 1.24 -26.53 -15.20
CA ILE A 49 0.03 -27.35 -15.32
C ILE A 49 -1.16 -26.40 -15.48
N TYR A 50 -1.83 -26.56 -16.60
CA TYR A 50 -3.07 -25.84 -16.92
C TYR A 50 -4.24 -26.82 -17.01
N LYS A 51 -5.33 -26.53 -16.31
CA LYS A 51 -6.58 -27.28 -16.40
C LYS A 51 -7.78 -26.33 -16.41
N GLN A 52 -8.63 -26.50 -17.41
CA GLN A 52 -9.89 -25.75 -17.48
C GLN A 52 -11.09 -26.68 -17.37
N ILE A 53 -12.04 -26.34 -16.51
CA ILE A 53 -13.34 -27.01 -16.36
C ILE A 53 -14.40 -25.91 -16.30
N GLY A 54 -15.17 -25.74 -17.38
CA GLY A 54 -16.12 -24.64 -17.51
C GLY A 54 -15.43 -23.28 -17.40
N SER A 55 -15.89 -22.43 -16.47
CA SER A 55 -15.26 -21.12 -16.20
C SER A 55 -14.11 -21.18 -15.19
N ARG A 56 -13.78 -22.35 -14.66
CA ARG A 56 -12.68 -22.52 -13.72
C ARG A 56 -11.40 -22.86 -14.46
N VAL A 57 -10.39 -22.01 -14.33
CA VAL A 57 -9.04 -22.22 -14.84
C VAL A 57 -8.11 -22.43 -13.65
N THR A 58 -7.40 -23.54 -13.61
CA THR A 58 -6.38 -23.82 -12.58
C THR A 58 -5.02 -23.74 -13.22
N VAL A 59 -4.15 -22.95 -12.67
CA VAL A 59 -2.75 -22.80 -13.09
C VAL A 59 -1.86 -23.12 -11.89
N SER A 60 -0.90 -24.01 -12.09
CA SER A 60 0.10 -24.32 -11.07
C SER A 60 1.48 -24.43 -11.70
N ALA A 61 2.49 -24.15 -10.90
CA ALA A 61 3.86 -24.55 -11.18
C ALA A 61 4.01 -26.07 -11.07
N HIS A 62 5.20 -26.57 -11.10
CA HIS A 62 5.49 -28.01 -11.03
C HIS A 62 4.70 -28.72 -9.92
N GLY A 63 4.18 -29.88 -10.27
CA GLY A 63 3.67 -30.84 -9.28
C GLY A 63 2.52 -30.32 -8.42
N ASP A 64 2.65 -30.50 -7.12
CA ASP A 64 1.66 -30.18 -6.12
C ASP A 64 1.90 -28.83 -5.41
N GLY A 65 2.60 -27.89 -6.02
CA GLY A 65 2.94 -26.58 -5.47
C GLY A 65 1.75 -25.61 -5.36
N LEU A 66 2.08 -24.32 -5.33
CA LEU A 66 1.11 -23.23 -5.30
C LEU A 66 0.19 -23.27 -6.54
N ARG A 67 -1.11 -23.07 -6.32
CA ARG A 67 -2.12 -23.07 -7.39
C ARG A 67 -2.93 -21.80 -7.39
N ALA A 68 -3.10 -21.20 -8.58
CA ALA A 68 -4.05 -20.14 -8.84
C ALA A 68 -5.31 -20.74 -9.48
N VAL A 69 -6.46 -20.55 -8.86
CA VAL A 69 -7.76 -20.95 -9.37
C VAL A 69 -8.51 -19.70 -9.82
N VAL A 70 -8.60 -19.49 -11.10
CA VAL A 70 -9.18 -18.31 -11.73
C VAL A 70 -10.62 -18.59 -12.14
N ASN A 71 -11.52 -17.67 -11.84
CA ASN A 71 -12.83 -17.64 -12.47
C ASN A 71 -12.73 -16.83 -13.77
N ALA A 72 -12.76 -17.50 -14.92
CA ALA A 72 -12.56 -16.88 -16.24
C ALA A 72 -13.65 -15.87 -16.63
N ARG A 73 -14.80 -15.82 -15.92
CA ARG A 73 -15.83 -14.82 -16.18
C ARG A 73 -15.60 -13.51 -15.43
N THR A 74 -15.01 -13.60 -14.21
CA THR A 74 -14.85 -12.45 -13.33
C THR A 74 -13.40 -12.03 -13.15
N GLY A 75 -12.44 -12.84 -13.62
CA GLY A 75 -11.02 -12.64 -13.39
C GLY A 75 -10.55 -12.85 -11.94
N LYS A 76 -11.45 -13.14 -11.00
CA LYS A 76 -11.09 -13.32 -9.59
C LYS A 76 -10.29 -14.59 -9.37
N ILE A 77 -9.24 -14.48 -8.57
CA ILE A 77 -8.30 -15.57 -8.30
C ILE A 77 -8.42 -16.01 -6.84
N THR A 78 -8.35 -17.33 -6.64
CA THR A 78 -8.19 -17.96 -5.35
C THR A 78 -6.88 -18.74 -5.35
N PHE A 79 -5.97 -18.41 -4.45
CA PHE A 79 -4.70 -19.10 -4.30
C PHE A 79 -4.84 -20.23 -3.28
N LYS A 80 -4.25 -21.38 -3.61
CA LYS A 80 -4.28 -22.59 -2.81
C LYS A 80 -2.87 -23.16 -2.66
N ASP A 81 -2.60 -23.71 -1.50
CA ASP A 81 -1.37 -24.48 -1.24
C ASP A 81 -1.38 -25.85 -1.95
N ALA A 82 -0.31 -26.60 -1.77
CA ALA A 82 -0.12 -27.95 -2.29
C ALA A 82 -1.24 -28.93 -1.87
N ASN A 83 -1.80 -28.74 -0.68
CA ASN A 83 -2.88 -29.58 -0.14
C ASN A 83 -4.29 -29.16 -0.61
N GLY A 84 -4.36 -28.09 -1.41
CA GLY A 84 -5.62 -27.53 -1.90
C GLY A 84 -6.34 -26.63 -0.89
N LYS A 85 -5.70 -26.30 0.25
CA LYS A 85 -6.21 -25.34 1.22
C LYS A 85 -6.12 -23.93 0.63
N VAL A 86 -7.15 -23.15 0.79
CA VAL A 86 -7.16 -21.74 0.39
C VAL A 86 -6.26 -20.94 1.32
N ILE A 87 -5.28 -20.23 0.76
CA ILE A 87 -4.36 -19.35 1.49
C ILE A 87 -4.67 -17.87 1.25
N LEU A 88 -5.18 -17.51 0.07
CA LEU A 88 -5.49 -16.12 -0.28
C LEU A 88 -6.63 -16.08 -1.28
N LYS A 89 -7.52 -15.08 -1.18
CA LYS A 89 -8.57 -14.78 -2.15
C LYS A 89 -8.52 -13.32 -2.56
N GLU A 90 -8.53 -13.06 -3.86
CA GLU A 90 -8.81 -11.72 -4.37
C GLU A 90 -10.24 -11.32 -4.07
N ASP A 91 -10.45 -10.01 -3.85
CA ASP A 91 -11.77 -9.44 -3.68
C ASP A 91 -12.11 -8.48 -4.83
N VAL A 92 -11.67 -7.23 -4.77
CA VAL A 92 -11.95 -6.23 -5.80
C VAL A 92 -10.66 -5.86 -6.51
N ARG A 93 -10.73 -5.83 -7.84
CA ARG A 93 -9.73 -5.22 -8.72
C ARG A 93 -10.34 -4.02 -9.40
N SER A 94 -9.61 -2.91 -9.43
CA SER A 94 -10.00 -1.70 -10.15
C SER A 94 -8.82 -1.18 -10.96
N VAL A 95 -9.12 -0.77 -12.18
CA VAL A 95 -8.20 -0.06 -13.08
C VAL A 95 -8.93 1.15 -13.61
N GLN A 96 -8.42 2.33 -13.33
CA GLN A 96 -9.04 3.59 -13.71
C GLN A 96 -8.03 4.46 -14.46
N ALA A 97 -8.43 5.00 -15.62
CA ALA A 97 -7.65 5.98 -16.34
C ALA A 97 -7.60 7.29 -15.56
N GLY A 98 -6.42 7.90 -15.50
CA GLY A 98 -6.18 9.14 -14.78
C GLY A 98 -5.02 9.91 -15.39
N LYS A 99 -4.55 10.92 -14.66
CA LYS A 99 -3.38 11.71 -15.02
C LYS A 99 -2.47 11.87 -13.81
N THR A 100 -1.17 11.86 -14.07
CA THR A 100 -0.15 12.25 -13.11
C THR A 100 0.66 13.39 -13.73
N GLY A 101 0.42 14.63 -13.28
CA GLY A 101 0.86 15.83 -13.99
C GLY A 101 0.25 15.86 -15.39
N ASP A 102 1.09 16.00 -16.42
CA ASP A 102 0.68 16.04 -17.83
C ASP A 102 0.61 14.65 -18.50
N PHE A 103 0.99 13.60 -17.78
CA PHE A 103 1.05 12.24 -18.33
C PHE A 103 -0.24 11.46 -18.05
N ASN A 104 -0.71 10.72 -19.07
CA ASN A 104 -1.75 9.73 -18.88
C ASN A 104 -1.21 8.61 -17.97
N SER A 105 -1.99 8.22 -16.99
CA SER A 105 -1.64 7.16 -16.04
C SER A 105 -2.82 6.26 -15.75
N LEU A 106 -2.56 5.13 -15.08
CA LEU A 106 -3.58 4.25 -14.56
C LEU A 106 -3.50 4.24 -13.04
N SER A 107 -4.63 4.48 -12.38
CA SER A 107 -4.80 4.17 -10.97
C SER A 107 -5.28 2.71 -10.87
N VAL A 108 -4.51 1.89 -10.18
CA VAL A 108 -4.78 0.46 -10.05
C VAL A 108 -4.91 0.07 -8.60
N SER A 109 -5.88 -0.78 -8.28
CA SER A 109 -6.04 -1.31 -6.94
C SER A 109 -6.42 -2.79 -6.97
N GLN A 110 -5.97 -3.52 -5.95
CA GLN A 110 -6.33 -4.90 -5.70
C GLN A 110 -6.55 -5.12 -4.22
N SER A 111 -7.74 -5.54 -3.83
CA SER A 111 -8.01 -5.96 -2.46
C SER A 111 -8.06 -7.48 -2.32
N PHE A 112 -7.80 -7.94 -1.10
CA PHE A 112 -7.78 -9.36 -0.74
C PHE A 112 -8.61 -9.60 0.52
N LYS A 113 -9.21 -10.78 0.61
CA LYS A 113 -9.91 -11.24 1.82
C LYS A 113 -8.94 -11.89 2.76
N THR A 114 -8.80 -11.31 3.95
CA THR A 114 -7.95 -11.81 5.02
C THR A 114 -8.78 -12.44 6.14
N ALA A 115 -8.21 -13.42 6.86
CA ALA A 115 -8.86 -14.01 8.02
C ALA A 115 -8.80 -13.08 9.24
N PRO A 116 -9.77 -13.14 10.19
CA PRO A 116 -9.74 -12.27 11.38
C PRO A 116 -8.48 -12.40 12.24
N ASP A 117 -7.88 -13.61 12.29
CA ASP A 117 -6.68 -13.97 13.03
C ASP A 117 -5.39 -13.87 12.19
N GLU A 118 -5.43 -13.15 11.09
CA GLU A 118 -4.30 -12.97 10.20
C GLU A 118 -3.48 -11.75 10.59
N PHE A 119 -2.18 -11.91 10.73
CA PHE A 119 -1.20 -10.85 10.93
C PHE A 119 -0.44 -10.60 9.64
N LEU A 120 -0.22 -9.32 9.33
CA LEU A 120 0.49 -8.87 8.15
C LEU A 120 1.76 -8.14 8.56
N PHE A 121 2.85 -8.41 7.86
CA PHE A 121 4.17 -7.83 8.10
C PHE A 121 4.74 -7.30 6.79
N GLY A 122 5.69 -6.35 6.85
CA GLY A 122 6.41 -5.91 5.67
C GLY A 122 6.22 -4.44 5.34
N THR A 123 6.11 -4.11 4.07
CA THR A 123 6.13 -2.79 3.45
C THR A 123 7.45 -2.03 3.59
N GLY A 124 8.50 -2.64 4.11
CA GLY A 124 9.82 -2.04 4.31
C GLY A 124 10.12 -1.69 5.76
N GLN A 125 10.94 -0.67 5.97
CA GLN A 125 11.34 -0.20 7.29
C GLN A 125 10.75 1.17 7.56
N PHE A 126 9.75 1.21 8.45
CA PHE A 126 9.04 2.40 8.87
C PHE A 126 9.34 2.70 10.35
N GLN A 127 9.29 3.98 10.75
CA GLN A 127 9.54 4.41 12.13
C GLN A 127 8.26 4.58 12.94
N ASP A 128 7.19 3.89 12.57
CA ASP A 128 5.89 3.97 13.22
C ASP A 128 5.67 2.97 14.36
N GLY A 129 6.64 2.04 14.56
CA GLY A 129 6.60 1.08 15.66
C GLY A 129 5.71 -0.15 15.45
N TYR A 130 5.07 -0.31 14.30
CA TYR A 130 4.17 -1.43 14.02
C TYR A 130 4.91 -2.61 13.40
N LEU A 131 4.88 -3.76 14.08
CA LEU A 131 5.29 -5.04 13.51
C LEU A 131 4.13 -5.67 12.70
N ASN A 132 2.94 -5.77 13.31
CA ASN A 132 1.73 -6.16 12.60
C ASN A 132 1.10 -4.91 11.99
N ILE A 133 1.08 -4.89 10.66
CA ILE A 133 0.57 -3.75 9.88
C ILE A 133 -0.89 -3.94 9.42
N ARG A 134 -1.56 -4.98 9.89
CA ARG A 134 -2.97 -5.18 9.55
C ARG A 134 -3.81 -3.99 10.03
N GLY A 135 -4.64 -3.47 9.14
CA GLY A 135 -5.47 -2.30 9.41
C GLY A 135 -4.73 -0.95 9.38
N LEU A 136 -3.39 -0.94 9.29
CA LEU A 136 -2.60 0.29 9.20
C LEU A 136 -2.55 0.79 7.76
N THR A 137 -2.81 2.07 7.56
CA THR A 137 -2.61 2.73 6.26
C THR A 137 -1.16 3.18 6.13
N ARG A 138 -0.51 2.87 5.01
CA ARG A 138 0.84 3.36 4.68
C ARG A 138 0.91 3.85 3.25
N ARG A 139 1.48 5.04 3.06
CA ARG A 139 1.94 5.49 1.75
C ARG A 139 3.40 5.08 1.59
N LEU A 140 3.68 4.31 0.55
CA LEU A 140 4.99 3.74 0.31
C LEU A 140 5.88 4.77 -0.38
N THR A 141 6.59 5.56 0.44
CA THR A 141 7.57 6.55 -0.01
C THR A 141 8.94 6.24 0.58
N GLN A 142 10.00 6.53 -0.15
CA GLN A 142 11.37 6.31 0.31
C GLN A 142 12.06 7.64 0.54
N VAL A 143 12.63 7.79 1.73
CA VAL A 143 13.42 8.95 2.16
C VAL A 143 14.62 8.48 2.97
N ASN A 144 15.48 9.39 3.45
CA ASN A 144 16.69 9.04 4.20
C ASN A 144 16.44 8.17 5.45
N THR A 145 15.26 8.27 6.04
CA THR A 145 14.90 7.59 7.30
C THR A 145 13.87 6.49 7.13
N GLN A 146 13.48 6.17 5.90
CA GLN A 146 12.45 5.17 5.62
C GLN A 146 12.78 4.40 4.36
N ILE A 147 12.79 3.08 4.45
CA ILE A 147 12.88 2.17 3.31
C ILE A 147 11.48 1.66 2.99
N SER A 148 11.08 1.79 1.73
CA SER A 148 9.79 1.35 1.23
C SER A 148 9.95 0.16 0.30
N ILE A 149 9.30 -0.95 0.62
CA ILE A 149 9.29 -2.18 -0.19
C ILE A 149 7.84 -2.61 -0.37
N PRO A 150 7.31 -2.70 -1.59
CA PRO A 150 5.92 -3.05 -1.83
C PRO A 150 5.67 -4.56 -1.66
N MET A 151 6.06 -5.10 -0.52
CA MET A 151 5.91 -6.52 -0.18
C MET A 151 5.32 -6.68 1.22
N ILE A 152 4.33 -7.55 1.32
CA ILE A 152 3.72 -8.00 2.58
C ILE A 152 3.88 -9.50 2.74
N ILE A 153 3.98 -9.93 3.99
CA ILE A 153 4.06 -11.34 4.40
C ILE A 153 2.96 -11.60 5.42
N SER A 154 2.27 -12.71 5.28
CA SER A 154 1.22 -13.15 6.21
C SER A 154 1.71 -14.28 7.12
N ASN A 155 1.26 -14.28 8.38
CA ASN A 155 1.44 -15.44 9.28
C ASN A 155 0.69 -16.69 8.79
N LYS A 156 -0.09 -16.60 7.73
CA LYS A 156 -0.73 -17.77 7.08
C LYS A 156 0.19 -18.45 6.06
N GLY A 157 1.45 -18.01 5.93
CA GLY A 157 2.49 -18.67 5.13
C GLY A 157 2.49 -18.26 3.66
N TYR A 158 2.10 -17.04 3.33
CA TYR A 158 2.23 -16.48 2.00
C TYR A 158 2.79 -15.05 2.02
N GLY A 159 3.28 -14.59 0.88
CA GLY A 159 3.68 -13.21 0.64
C GLY A 159 3.08 -12.67 -0.64
N ILE A 160 2.95 -11.35 -0.73
CA ILE A 160 2.53 -10.63 -1.93
C ILE A 160 3.58 -9.56 -2.23
N LEU A 161 4.20 -9.63 -3.40
CA LEU A 161 5.01 -8.55 -3.96
C LEU A 161 4.14 -7.76 -4.96
N TRP A 162 3.88 -6.50 -4.64
CA TRP A 162 3.20 -5.57 -5.53
C TRP A 162 4.21 -4.93 -6.48
N ASN A 163 4.39 -5.54 -7.65
CA ASN A 163 5.36 -5.10 -8.64
C ASN A 163 4.86 -3.86 -9.39
N ASN A 164 4.89 -2.72 -8.72
CA ASN A 164 4.51 -1.41 -9.25
C ASN A 164 5.57 -0.36 -8.90
N TYR A 165 5.97 0.44 -9.88
CA TYR A 165 6.95 1.51 -9.72
C TYR A 165 6.31 2.88 -9.40
N GLY A 166 4.98 2.97 -9.45
CA GLY A 166 4.24 4.16 -9.09
C GLY A 166 4.05 4.32 -7.58
N LEU A 167 3.55 5.49 -7.19
CA LEU A 167 3.14 5.72 -5.81
C LEU A 167 2.11 4.66 -5.39
N THR A 168 2.38 4.00 -4.28
CA THR A 168 1.55 2.91 -3.78
C THR A 168 1.10 3.20 -2.35
N GLU A 169 -0.16 2.94 -2.08
CA GLU A 169 -0.71 2.94 -0.73
C GLU A 169 -1.11 1.51 -0.35
N PHE A 170 -0.68 1.10 0.83
CA PHE A 170 -1.12 -0.12 1.48
C PHE A 170 -2.29 0.23 2.40
N ASN A 171 -3.41 -0.48 2.25
CA ASN A 171 -4.64 -0.25 2.99
C ASN A 171 -5.06 1.24 2.97
N PRO A 172 -5.38 1.80 1.78
CA PRO A 172 -5.64 3.23 1.63
C PRO A 172 -6.81 3.70 2.47
N SER A 173 -6.78 4.98 2.85
CA SER A 173 -7.84 5.61 3.65
C SER A 173 -9.16 5.70 2.87
N ASP A 174 -10.28 5.54 3.57
CA ASP A 174 -11.63 5.63 2.99
C ASP A 174 -12.00 7.08 2.67
N TYR A 175 -11.50 8.04 3.44
CA TYR A 175 -11.74 9.46 3.22
C TYR A 175 -10.62 10.33 3.79
N MET A 176 -10.59 11.58 3.39
CA MET A 176 -9.59 12.58 3.75
C MET A 176 -10.24 13.76 4.47
N VAL A 177 -9.59 14.21 5.54
CA VAL A 177 -9.91 15.47 6.22
C VAL A 177 -8.80 16.47 5.93
N VAL A 178 -9.16 17.64 5.40
CA VAL A 178 -8.23 18.74 5.21
C VAL A 178 -8.26 19.58 6.47
N LEU A 179 -7.07 19.78 7.09
CA LEU A 179 -6.92 20.57 8.29
C LEU A 179 -6.74 22.05 7.92
N GLU A 180 -7.33 22.92 8.71
CA GLU A 180 -7.20 24.38 8.57
C GLU A 180 -5.99 24.88 9.36
N GLN A 181 -5.18 25.71 8.73
CA GLN A 181 -4.04 26.34 9.37
C GLN A 181 -4.51 27.37 10.40
N GLY A 182 -4.03 27.26 11.63
CA GLY A 182 -4.25 28.26 12.68
C GLY A 182 -3.40 29.50 12.47
N ALA A 183 -3.66 30.51 13.30
CA ALA A 183 -2.92 31.78 13.26
C ALA A 183 -1.44 31.63 13.67
N GLY A 184 -1.10 30.50 14.34
CA GLY A 184 0.17 30.31 15.01
C GLY A 184 0.32 31.25 16.23
N ASP A 185 1.27 31.00 17.09
CA ASP A 185 1.59 31.84 18.26
C ASP A 185 2.70 32.88 17.97
N GLY A 186 3.18 32.93 16.72
CA GLY A 186 4.27 33.80 16.29
C GLY A 186 5.66 33.33 16.74
N THR A 187 5.77 32.21 17.42
CA THR A 187 7.07 31.65 17.81
C THR A 187 7.82 31.15 16.57
N SER A 188 9.13 31.24 16.61
CA SER A 188 9.97 30.81 15.50
C SER A 188 11.31 30.28 16.00
N VAL A 189 11.90 29.39 15.23
CA VAL A 189 13.23 28.88 15.46
C VAL A 189 14.12 29.15 14.25
N THR A 190 15.41 29.34 14.49
CA THR A 190 16.39 29.39 13.41
C THR A 190 16.93 27.98 13.22
N VAL A 191 16.78 27.44 12.01
CA VAL A 191 17.24 26.11 11.65
C VAL A 191 18.31 26.18 10.59
N ASN A 192 19.23 25.22 10.58
CA ASN A 192 20.12 24.99 9.46
C ASN A 192 19.38 24.12 8.46
N ALA A 193 19.10 24.67 7.29
CA ALA A 193 18.46 23.94 6.19
C ALA A 193 19.52 23.61 5.12
N THR A 194 19.49 22.41 4.59
CA THR A 194 20.32 22.00 3.47
C THR A 194 19.49 22.11 2.19
N GLY A 195 19.89 22.96 1.28
CA GLY A 195 19.29 23.12 -0.02
C GLY A 195 20.29 22.83 -1.14
N THR A 196 19.88 23.01 -2.38
CA THR A 196 20.73 22.86 -3.57
C THR A 196 21.95 23.81 -3.58
N ALA A 197 21.89 24.93 -2.85
CA ALA A 197 22.96 25.92 -2.69
C ALA A 197 23.81 25.69 -1.42
N GLY A 198 23.67 24.56 -0.71
CA GLY A 198 24.38 24.26 0.52
C GLY A 198 23.56 24.55 1.78
N ASN A 199 24.24 24.66 2.94
CA ASN A 199 23.59 24.89 4.22
C ASN A 199 23.26 26.38 4.37
N VAL A 200 22.00 26.68 4.62
CA VAL A 200 21.50 28.05 4.90
C VAL A 200 20.82 28.08 6.27
N ARG A 201 20.87 29.23 6.93
CA ARG A 201 20.10 29.49 8.16
C ARG A 201 18.74 30.05 7.76
N GLU A 202 17.68 29.37 8.15
CA GLU A 202 16.30 29.81 7.91
C GLU A 202 15.57 30.02 9.22
N ARG A 203 14.80 31.12 9.28
CA ARG A 203 13.84 31.33 10.35
C ARG A 203 12.55 30.61 9.97
N ARG A 204 12.10 29.70 10.81
CA ARG A 204 10.84 28.96 10.61
C ARG A 204 9.90 29.25 11.76
N PHE A 205 8.65 29.48 11.42
CA PHE A 205 7.57 29.66 12.37
C PHE A 205 6.93 28.33 12.67
N PHE A 206 6.48 28.17 13.91
CA PHE A 206 5.62 27.05 14.27
C PHE A 206 4.24 27.31 13.70
N ASN A 207 3.70 26.29 13.03
CA ASN A 207 2.36 26.31 12.51
C ASN A 207 1.55 25.24 13.25
N ASP A 208 0.31 25.56 13.50
CA ASP A 208 -0.69 24.65 14.01
C ASP A 208 -1.80 24.46 12.95
N PHE A 209 -2.40 23.31 12.97
CA PHE A 209 -3.50 22.94 12.09
C PHE A 209 -4.58 22.25 12.91
N SER A 210 -5.83 22.50 12.56
CA SER A 210 -6.95 21.88 13.28
C SER A 210 -8.05 21.44 12.33
N GLY A 211 -8.87 20.51 12.79
CA GLY A 211 -10.01 20.01 12.07
C GLY A 211 -10.87 19.10 12.93
N GLU A 212 -11.91 18.59 12.35
CA GLU A 212 -12.82 17.66 13.03
C GLU A 212 -13.06 16.45 12.14
N ILE A 213 -13.24 15.30 12.78
CA ILE A 213 -13.63 14.05 12.12
C ILE A 213 -14.90 13.53 12.77
N GLU A 214 -15.88 13.13 11.97
CA GLU A 214 -17.07 12.45 12.45
C GLU A 214 -16.93 10.95 12.29
N VAL A 215 -16.92 10.25 13.41
CA VAL A 215 -16.82 8.80 13.51
C VAL A 215 -18.21 8.20 13.64
N LYS A 216 -18.60 7.35 12.68
CA LYS A 216 -19.95 6.75 12.62
C LYS A 216 -20.12 5.56 13.55
N GLU A 217 -19.06 4.82 13.81
CA GLU A 217 -19.05 3.61 14.64
C GLU A 217 -17.78 3.61 15.49
N SER A 218 -17.90 3.24 16.78
CA SER A 218 -16.73 3.09 17.65
C SER A 218 -15.83 1.95 17.17
N GLY A 219 -14.52 2.16 17.19
CA GLY A 219 -13.56 1.15 16.74
C GLY A 219 -12.14 1.68 16.59
N ASP A 220 -11.26 0.82 16.10
CA ASP A 220 -9.87 1.19 15.83
C ASP A 220 -9.76 1.75 14.42
N TYR A 221 -9.23 2.95 14.32
CA TYR A 221 -9.06 3.70 13.07
C TYR A 221 -7.59 3.87 12.74
N SER A 222 -7.25 3.67 11.49
CA SER A 222 -5.93 4.04 10.97
C SER A 222 -5.93 5.49 10.53
N ILE A 223 -5.01 6.26 11.08
CA ILE A 223 -4.80 7.66 10.73
C ILE A 223 -3.52 7.74 9.89
N LEU A 224 -3.60 8.32 8.72
CA LEU A 224 -2.46 8.71 7.89
C LEU A 224 -2.39 10.23 7.88
N LEU A 225 -1.43 10.80 8.59
CA LEU A 225 -1.13 12.22 8.52
C LEU A 225 -0.22 12.49 7.33
N ASP A 226 -0.69 13.32 6.38
CA ASP A 226 0.11 13.83 5.26
C ASP A 226 0.44 15.31 5.52
N VAL A 227 1.71 15.62 5.72
CA VAL A 227 2.15 16.99 6.00
C VAL A 227 2.42 17.82 4.74
N GLY A 228 2.14 17.28 3.55
CA GLY A 228 2.20 17.99 2.27
C GLY A 228 3.60 18.41 1.84
N GLN A 229 4.65 17.80 2.38
CA GLN A 229 6.05 18.13 2.09
C GLN A 229 6.79 16.88 1.58
N SER A 230 7.83 17.08 0.79
CA SER A 230 8.68 15.99 0.33
C SER A 230 9.48 15.34 1.47
N MET A 231 9.69 16.07 2.56
CA MET A 231 10.34 15.60 3.77
C MET A 231 9.80 16.38 4.97
N ALA A 232 9.26 15.65 5.93
CA ALA A 232 8.65 16.24 7.11
C ALA A 232 9.69 16.58 8.19
N ARG A 233 9.29 17.47 9.08
CA ARG A 233 9.99 17.81 10.33
C ARG A 233 9.20 17.26 11.51
N LYS A 234 9.67 17.56 12.71
CA LYS A 234 8.96 17.22 13.95
C LYS A 234 7.50 17.68 13.87
N HIS A 235 6.61 16.79 14.20
CA HIS A 235 5.19 17.09 14.28
C HIS A 235 4.52 16.23 15.34
N LEU A 236 3.47 16.77 15.91
CA LEU A 236 2.61 16.13 16.90
C LEU A 236 1.17 16.16 16.36
N LEU A 237 0.50 15.02 16.36
CA LEU A 237 -0.93 14.94 16.12
C LEU A 237 -1.63 14.48 17.39
N THR A 238 -2.64 15.22 17.80
CA THR A 238 -3.54 14.84 18.88
C THR A 238 -4.98 14.75 18.39
N ILE A 239 -5.75 13.85 18.98
CA ILE A 239 -7.19 13.75 18.80
C ILE A 239 -7.82 13.87 20.18
N ASP A 240 -8.72 14.84 20.36
CA ASP A 240 -9.35 15.22 21.63
C ASP A 240 -8.34 15.49 22.77
N GLY A 241 -7.13 15.88 22.41
CA GLY A 241 -6.02 16.15 23.32
C GLY A 241 -5.11 14.94 23.59
N ASP A 242 -5.50 13.74 23.21
CA ASP A 242 -4.67 12.55 23.33
C ASP A 242 -3.67 12.46 22.17
N THR A 243 -2.41 12.17 22.50
CA THR A 243 -1.35 12.05 21.48
C THR A 243 -1.51 10.77 20.68
N VAL A 244 -1.68 10.93 19.37
CA VAL A 244 -1.79 9.81 18.39
C VAL A 244 -0.50 9.62 17.62
N ILE A 245 0.13 10.72 17.16
CA ILE A 245 1.42 10.69 16.48
C ILE A 245 2.35 11.68 17.18
N ASN A 246 3.56 11.21 17.52
CA ASN A 246 4.62 12.06 18.07
C ASN A 246 5.92 11.77 17.30
N ALA A 247 6.12 12.49 16.21
CA ALA A 247 7.28 12.34 15.36
C ALA A 247 8.37 13.34 15.72
N ASN A 248 9.31 12.93 16.57
CA ASN A 248 10.34 13.81 17.14
C ASN A 248 11.63 13.90 16.32
N ASN A 249 11.77 13.13 15.24
CA ASN A 249 12.96 13.09 14.41
C ASN A 249 13.02 14.27 13.41
N THR A 250 14.21 14.45 12.84
CA THR A 250 14.43 15.23 11.62
C THR A 250 14.52 14.27 10.43
N TRP A 251 14.29 14.74 9.22
CA TRP A 251 14.32 13.94 7.99
C TRP A 251 13.20 12.89 7.93
N LEU A 252 12.05 13.22 8.49
CA LEU A 252 10.87 12.34 8.50
C LEU A 252 10.28 12.18 7.10
N PRO A 253 9.61 11.05 6.81
CA PRO A 253 8.82 10.90 5.60
C PRO A 253 7.68 11.93 5.56
N PRO A 254 7.10 12.19 4.38
CA PRO A 254 5.99 13.14 4.22
C PRO A 254 4.70 12.67 4.93
N THR A 255 4.61 11.40 5.25
CA THR A 255 3.44 10.82 5.92
C THR A 255 3.83 10.05 7.17
N SER A 256 2.98 10.11 8.18
CA SER A 256 3.08 9.34 9.42
C SER A 256 1.77 8.60 9.68
N SER A 257 1.85 7.36 10.15
CA SER A 257 0.70 6.50 10.36
C SER A 257 0.58 6.08 11.82
N ALA A 258 -0.66 5.97 12.30
CA ALA A 258 -0.98 5.40 13.60
C ALA A 258 -2.34 4.73 13.59
N ILE A 259 -2.57 3.82 14.54
CA ILE A 259 -3.89 3.27 14.84
C ILE A 259 -4.32 3.82 16.20
N THR A 260 -5.53 4.33 16.29
CA THR A 260 -6.12 4.81 17.54
C THR A 260 -7.57 4.38 17.66
N HIS A 261 -8.03 4.14 18.87
CA HIS A 261 -9.44 3.88 19.13
C HIS A 261 -10.22 5.19 19.17
N LEU A 262 -11.31 5.28 18.44
CA LEU A 262 -12.22 6.41 18.46
C LEU A 262 -13.65 5.92 18.74
N ASP A 263 -14.33 6.61 19.63
CA ASP A 263 -15.74 6.38 19.88
C ASP A 263 -16.60 6.99 18.75
N LYS A 264 -17.84 6.56 18.66
CA LYS A 264 -18.80 7.22 17.77
C LYS A 264 -19.03 8.65 18.19
N GLY A 265 -18.85 9.60 17.28
CA GLY A 265 -19.04 11.03 17.54
C GLY A 265 -18.10 11.90 16.75
N THR A 266 -18.08 13.17 17.09
CA THR A 266 -17.17 14.16 16.50
C THR A 266 -15.92 14.30 17.37
N HIS A 267 -14.76 14.17 16.75
CA HIS A 267 -13.45 14.27 17.41
C HIS A 267 -12.67 15.45 16.85
N LYS A 268 -11.97 16.16 17.72
CA LYS A 268 -11.14 17.31 17.36
C LYS A 268 -9.72 16.87 17.06
N ILE A 269 -9.23 17.25 15.90
CA ILE A 269 -7.86 16.98 15.45
C ILE A 269 -7.03 18.25 15.61
N PHE A 270 -5.84 18.11 16.15
CA PHE A 270 -4.86 19.19 16.23
C PHE A 270 -3.48 18.66 15.85
N VAL A 271 -2.76 19.43 15.00
CA VAL A 271 -1.41 19.11 14.55
C VAL A 271 -0.52 20.34 14.76
N SER A 272 0.67 20.13 15.34
CA SER A 272 1.68 21.18 15.53
C SER A 272 3.06 20.73 15.07
#